data_cb3a5d0d71989c32b252cc4aeb953dfe
#
_entry.id   cb3a5d0d71989c32b252cc4aeb953dfe
#
_cell.length_a   1.000
_cell.length_b   1.000
_cell.length_c   1.000
_cell.angle_alpha   90.00
_cell.angle_beta   90.00
_cell.angle_gamma   90.00
#
_symmetry.space_group_name_H-M   'P 1'
#
loop_
_entity.id
_entity.type
_entity.pdbx_description
1 polymer ?
#
loop_
_entity_poly.entity_id
_entity_poly.type
_entity_poly.pdbx_seq_one_letter_code
_entity_poly.pdbx_strand_id
1 'polypeptide(L)'
;MVLPALFLLVVIPFAAVRAQTAADSSGIRQAALDYIEGYYEGDGARMERALHPELAKRIVRTNEQGRSQLGQMSAMSLVLGTRAGGGKDIPVADRHKDVTIFDIYQNAASAKIYASGWVDYLHLAKWNGRWVIVNVLWELHPRPQ
;
A
#
# COMPACT_ATOMS: atom_id res chain seq x y z
N MET A 1 -20.84 56.04 25.51
CA MET A 1 -20.06 54.94 26.10
C MET A 1 -19.95 53.84 25.01
N VAL A 2 -18.81 53.81 24.31
CA VAL A 2 -18.61 52.90 23.16
C VAL A 2 -17.83 51.71 23.68
N LEU A 3 -18.45 50.50 23.65
CA LEU A 3 -17.74 49.26 23.97
C LEU A 3 -16.85 48.86 22.80
N PRO A 4 -15.58 48.52 23.06
CA PRO A 4 -14.73 47.93 22.01
C PRO A 4 -15.12 46.47 21.76
N ALA A 5 -15.41 46.11 20.50
CA ALA A 5 -15.60 44.76 20.08
C ALA A 5 -14.24 44.04 20.09
N LEU A 6 -14.11 43.02 20.95
CA LEU A 6 -12.94 42.16 21.02
C LEU A 6 -13.01 41.14 19.88
N PHE A 7 -12.23 41.34 18.82
CA PHE A 7 -12.06 40.34 17.77
C PHE A 7 -11.14 39.22 18.29
N LEU A 8 -11.72 38.06 18.56
CA LEU A 8 -10.97 36.85 18.90
C LEU A 8 -10.39 36.28 17.63
N LEU A 9 -9.10 36.45 17.40
CA LEU A 9 -8.38 35.85 16.27
C LEU A 9 -8.18 34.37 16.57
N VAL A 10 -8.98 33.50 15.94
CA VAL A 10 -8.80 32.04 16.02
C VAL A 10 -7.63 31.67 15.12
N VAL A 11 -6.46 31.48 15.73
CA VAL A 11 -5.29 30.93 15.04
C VAL A 11 -5.47 29.41 14.94
N ILE A 12 -5.93 28.92 13.78
CA ILE A 12 -5.99 27.49 13.50
C ILE A 12 -4.55 26.98 13.36
N PRO A 13 -4.10 25.97 14.13
CA PRO A 13 -2.72 25.55 14.10
C PRO A 13 -2.39 24.79 12.80
N PHE A 14 -1.73 25.46 11.88
CA PHE A 14 -1.19 24.89 10.65
C PHE A 14 -0.26 23.69 10.90
N ALA A 15 0.31 23.59 12.10
CA ALA A 15 1.15 22.48 12.55
C ALA A 15 0.40 21.15 12.68
N ALA A 16 -0.88 21.16 13.06
CA ALA A 16 -1.67 19.93 13.23
C ALA A 16 -1.93 19.21 11.90
N VAL A 17 -2.19 19.97 10.82
CA VAL A 17 -2.40 19.40 9.47
C VAL A 17 -1.11 18.78 8.93
N ARG A 18 0.05 19.39 9.13
CA ARG A 18 1.34 18.83 8.72
C ARG A 18 1.72 17.60 9.52
N ALA A 19 1.46 17.58 10.82
CA ALA A 19 1.74 16.42 11.67
C ALA A 19 0.87 15.21 11.30
N GLN A 20 -0.40 15.43 11.02
CA GLN A 20 -1.33 14.39 10.56
C GLN A 20 -0.90 13.81 9.20
N THR A 21 -0.52 14.64 8.25
CA THR A 21 -0.05 14.21 6.93
C THR A 21 1.25 13.40 7.02
N ALA A 22 2.18 13.78 7.89
CA ALA A 22 3.42 13.04 8.11
C ALA A 22 3.16 11.65 8.74
N ALA A 23 2.26 11.57 9.72
CA ALA A 23 1.87 10.33 10.36
C ALA A 23 1.14 9.39 9.37
N ASP A 24 0.28 9.94 8.52
CA ASP A 24 -0.42 9.17 7.49
C ASP A 24 0.57 8.64 6.43
N SER A 25 1.49 9.45 5.96
CA SER A 25 2.56 9.02 5.04
C SER A 25 3.42 7.90 5.63
N SER A 26 3.76 8.00 6.91
CA SER A 26 4.50 6.96 7.63
C SER A 26 3.69 5.66 7.74
N GLY A 27 2.41 5.75 8.10
CA GLY A 27 1.52 4.59 8.22
C GLY A 27 1.28 3.87 6.88
N ILE A 28 1.11 4.63 5.80
CA ILE A 28 0.97 4.08 4.43
C ILE A 28 2.26 3.37 4.01
N ARG A 29 3.41 4.01 4.22
CA ARG A 29 4.72 3.41 3.92
C ARG A 29 4.95 2.15 4.73
N GLN A 30 4.59 2.14 6.02
CA GLN A 30 4.70 0.95 6.87
C GLN A 30 3.84 -0.20 6.37
N ALA A 31 2.58 0.05 5.98
CA ALA A 31 1.70 -0.98 5.41
C ALA A 31 2.29 -1.55 4.10
N ALA A 32 2.79 -0.70 3.22
CA ALA A 32 3.44 -1.11 1.98
C ALA A 32 4.71 -1.95 2.23
N LEU A 33 5.53 -1.56 3.20
CA LEU A 33 6.74 -2.31 3.57
C LEU A 33 6.39 -3.63 4.27
N ASP A 34 5.40 -3.66 5.15
CA ASP A 34 4.94 -4.90 5.77
C ASP A 34 4.45 -5.92 4.73
N TYR A 35 3.80 -5.43 3.68
CA TYR A 35 3.36 -6.26 2.57
C TYR A 35 4.54 -6.85 1.77
N ILE A 36 5.45 -6.00 1.26
CA ILE A 36 6.49 -6.46 0.34
C ILE A 36 7.63 -7.18 1.06
N GLU A 37 8.06 -6.70 2.21
CA GLU A 37 9.10 -7.35 3.01
C GLU A 37 8.56 -8.64 3.64
N GLY A 38 7.30 -8.64 4.12
CA GLY A 38 6.64 -9.85 4.57
C GLY A 38 6.65 -10.96 3.51
N TYR A 39 6.36 -10.60 2.26
CA TYR A 39 6.45 -11.54 1.13
C TYR A 39 7.87 -12.07 0.93
N TYR A 40 8.89 -11.20 0.91
CA TYR A 40 10.29 -11.61 0.72
C TYR A 40 10.85 -12.45 1.87
N GLU A 41 10.35 -12.24 3.08
CA GLU A 41 10.81 -12.93 4.29
C GLU A 41 10.00 -14.22 4.56
N GLY A 42 8.89 -14.41 3.85
CA GLY A 42 7.94 -15.50 4.14
C GLY A 42 7.21 -15.28 5.46
N ASP A 43 7.12 -14.02 5.92
CA ASP A 43 6.45 -13.66 7.17
C ASP A 43 4.96 -13.38 6.92
N GLY A 44 4.15 -14.44 7.07
CA GLY A 44 2.71 -14.35 6.88
C GLY A 44 2.01 -13.44 7.89
N ALA A 45 2.54 -13.27 9.11
CA ALA A 45 1.95 -12.37 10.10
C ALA A 45 2.16 -10.89 9.71
N ARG A 46 3.33 -10.59 9.14
CA ARG A 46 3.66 -9.28 8.59
C ARG A 46 2.77 -8.96 7.38
N MET A 47 2.59 -9.92 6.47
CA MET A 47 1.67 -9.82 5.34
C MET A 47 0.23 -9.57 5.81
N GLU A 48 -0.28 -10.37 6.75
CA GLU A 48 -1.64 -10.25 7.28
C GLU A 48 -1.90 -8.88 7.90
N ARG A 49 -0.93 -8.33 8.63
CA ARG A 49 -1.02 -7.00 9.23
C ARG A 49 -1.14 -5.87 8.20
N ALA A 50 -0.54 -6.04 7.02
CA ALA A 50 -0.59 -5.07 5.94
C ALA A 50 -1.94 -5.00 5.22
N LEU A 51 -2.72 -6.08 5.26
CA LEU A 51 -3.89 -6.27 4.41
C LEU A 51 -5.21 -6.07 5.16
N HIS A 52 -6.21 -5.53 4.45
CA HIS A 52 -7.60 -5.69 4.83
C HIS A 52 -8.07 -7.12 4.51
N PRO A 53 -8.87 -7.79 5.35
CA PRO A 53 -9.34 -9.16 5.08
C PRO A 53 -10.06 -9.33 3.74
N GLU A 54 -10.77 -8.30 3.27
CA GLU A 54 -11.49 -8.28 1.98
C GLU A 54 -10.66 -7.74 0.82
N LEU A 55 -9.31 -7.66 0.97
CA LEU A 55 -8.44 -7.23 -0.11
C LEU A 55 -8.66 -8.07 -1.37
N ALA A 56 -8.64 -7.42 -2.52
CA ALA A 56 -8.53 -8.05 -3.83
C ALA A 56 -7.24 -7.59 -4.53
N LYS A 57 -6.36 -8.54 -4.87
CA LYS A 57 -5.19 -8.30 -5.73
C LYS A 57 -5.45 -8.87 -7.12
N ARG A 58 -5.32 -8.05 -8.15
CA ARG A 58 -5.69 -8.39 -9.53
C ARG A 58 -4.56 -8.14 -10.51
N ILE A 59 -4.54 -8.96 -11.56
CA ILE A 59 -3.68 -8.80 -12.75
C ILE A 59 -4.49 -9.09 -14.01
N VAL A 60 -4.26 -8.34 -15.07
CA VAL A 60 -4.78 -8.68 -16.41
C VAL A 60 -3.68 -9.45 -17.15
N ARG A 61 -4.02 -10.61 -17.68
CA ARG A 61 -3.14 -11.40 -18.56
C ARG A 61 -3.79 -11.58 -19.91
N THR A 62 -3.04 -11.30 -20.96
CA THR A 62 -3.50 -11.48 -22.34
C THR A 62 -2.79 -12.68 -22.93
N ASN A 63 -3.55 -13.62 -23.52
CA ASN A 63 -2.99 -14.81 -24.17
C ASN A 63 -2.47 -14.47 -25.59
N GLU A 64 -1.87 -15.46 -26.25
CA GLU A 64 -1.32 -15.31 -27.61
C GLU A 64 -2.40 -14.94 -28.65
N GLN A 65 -3.66 -15.27 -28.41
CA GLN A 65 -4.79 -14.92 -29.28
C GLN A 65 -5.38 -13.52 -28.97
N GLY A 66 -4.71 -12.73 -28.11
CA GLY A 66 -5.14 -11.37 -27.75
C GLY A 66 -6.33 -11.30 -26.79
N ARG A 67 -6.75 -12.44 -26.19
CA ARG A 67 -7.84 -12.46 -25.20
C ARG A 67 -7.32 -12.21 -23.79
N SER A 68 -7.93 -11.23 -23.12
CA SER A 68 -7.58 -10.87 -21.75
C SER A 68 -8.41 -11.62 -20.72
N GLN A 69 -7.75 -11.96 -19.60
CA GLN A 69 -8.36 -12.59 -18.41
C GLN A 69 -7.92 -11.83 -17.17
N LEU A 70 -8.84 -11.67 -16.23
CA LEU A 70 -8.56 -11.08 -14.92
C LEU A 70 -8.24 -12.19 -13.92
N GLY A 71 -6.98 -12.23 -13.48
CA GLY A 71 -6.57 -13.05 -12.34
C GLY A 71 -6.82 -12.30 -11.03
N GLN A 72 -7.26 -13.02 -9.98
CA GLN A 72 -7.50 -12.43 -8.68
C GLN A 72 -6.95 -13.31 -7.55
N MET A 73 -6.38 -12.67 -6.53
CA MET A 73 -5.96 -13.27 -5.26
C MET A 73 -6.65 -12.54 -4.11
N SER A 74 -7.07 -13.29 -3.09
CA SER A 74 -7.60 -12.75 -1.83
C SER A 74 -6.48 -12.45 -0.83
N ALA A 75 -6.80 -11.71 0.25
CA ALA A 75 -5.90 -11.52 1.37
C ALA A 75 -5.41 -12.86 1.93
N MET A 76 -6.31 -13.82 2.14
CA MET A 76 -5.98 -15.14 2.68
C MET A 76 -5.02 -15.90 1.77
N SER A 77 -5.23 -15.88 0.45
CA SER A 77 -4.30 -16.57 -0.48
C SER A 77 -2.92 -15.92 -0.49
N LEU A 78 -2.80 -14.60 -0.33
CA LEU A 78 -1.52 -13.92 -0.17
C LEU A 78 -0.80 -14.31 1.12
N VAL A 79 -1.53 -14.34 2.24
CA VAL A 79 -0.96 -14.75 3.55
C VAL A 79 -0.48 -16.19 3.51
N LEU A 80 -1.28 -17.11 2.98
CA LEU A 80 -0.90 -18.52 2.85
C LEU A 80 0.28 -18.73 1.90
N GLY A 81 0.30 -18.06 0.74
CA GLY A 81 1.42 -18.08 -0.20
C GLY A 81 2.71 -17.55 0.44
N THR A 82 2.60 -16.48 1.23
CA THR A 82 3.73 -15.92 1.97
C THR A 82 4.25 -16.92 3.01
N ARG A 83 3.38 -17.55 3.81
CA ARG A 83 3.77 -18.59 4.79
C ARG A 83 4.40 -19.82 4.12
N ALA A 84 4.00 -20.14 2.90
CA ALA A 84 4.57 -21.23 2.12
C ALA A 84 5.96 -20.92 1.51
N GLY A 85 6.48 -19.71 1.75
CA GLY A 85 7.81 -19.32 1.31
C GLY A 85 7.84 -17.95 0.62
N GLY A 86 6.74 -17.53 0.00
CA GLY A 86 6.64 -16.22 -0.65
C GLY A 86 7.78 -15.99 -1.65
N GLY A 87 8.48 -14.87 -1.49
CA GLY A 87 9.64 -14.46 -2.29
C GLY A 87 10.99 -14.80 -1.65
N LYS A 88 11.07 -15.80 -0.75
CA LYS A 88 12.31 -16.15 -0.04
C LYS A 88 13.46 -16.54 -0.97
N ASP A 89 13.13 -17.14 -2.13
CA ASP A 89 14.12 -17.54 -3.11
C ASP A 89 14.73 -16.37 -3.90
N ILE A 90 14.13 -15.17 -3.80
CA ILE A 90 14.69 -13.97 -4.40
C ILE A 90 15.92 -13.55 -3.58
N PRO A 91 17.12 -13.45 -4.20
CA PRO A 91 18.32 -13.03 -3.49
C PRO A 91 18.11 -11.68 -2.80
N VAL A 92 18.65 -11.51 -1.60
CA VAL A 92 18.46 -10.28 -0.80
C VAL A 92 18.92 -9.03 -1.56
N ALA A 93 20.01 -9.13 -2.34
CA ALA A 93 20.51 -8.03 -3.16
C ALA A 93 19.55 -7.59 -4.27
N ASP A 94 18.65 -8.48 -4.70
CA ASP A 94 17.69 -8.24 -5.79
C ASP A 94 16.29 -7.83 -5.28
N ARG A 95 16.09 -7.76 -3.96
CA ARG A 95 14.80 -7.43 -3.33
C ARG A 95 14.51 -5.95 -3.40
N HIS A 96 13.89 -5.50 -4.49
CA HIS A 96 13.39 -4.13 -4.61
C HIS A 96 12.11 -3.94 -3.79
N LYS A 97 12.03 -2.81 -3.09
CA LYS A 97 10.91 -2.45 -2.20
C LYS A 97 10.65 -0.94 -2.18
N ASP A 98 10.78 -0.30 -3.33
CA ASP A 98 10.68 1.15 -3.45
C ASP A 98 9.20 1.57 -3.39
N VAL A 99 8.84 2.30 -2.34
CA VAL A 99 7.48 2.78 -2.11
C VAL A 99 7.36 4.23 -2.55
N THR A 100 6.43 4.52 -3.46
CA THR A 100 6.03 5.86 -3.87
C THR A 100 4.57 6.09 -3.47
N ILE A 101 4.29 7.09 -2.66
CA ILE A 101 2.93 7.54 -2.35
C ILE A 101 2.53 8.57 -3.40
N PHE A 102 1.40 8.37 -4.09
CA PHE A 102 0.92 9.27 -5.12
C PHE A 102 0.00 10.35 -4.55
N ASP A 103 -0.93 9.93 -3.68
CA ASP A 103 -1.92 10.84 -3.11
C ASP A 103 -2.45 10.29 -1.79
N ILE A 104 -2.82 11.23 -0.90
CA ILE A 104 -3.49 10.95 0.37
C ILE A 104 -4.64 11.93 0.50
N TYR A 105 -5.86 11.39 0.60
CA TYR A 105 -7.04 12.18 0.86
C TYR A 105 -7.83 11.60 2.02
N GLN A 106 -7.81 12.26 3.17
CA GLN A 106 -8.46 11.81 4.41
C GLN A 106 -8.09 10.36 4.79
N ASN A 107 -9.01 9.42 4.66
CA ASN A 107 -8.83 8.00 5.00
C ASN A 107 -8.53 7.11 3.80
N ALA A 108 -8.23 7.68 2.64
CA ALA A 108 -7.90 6.97 1.41
C ALA A 108 -6.55 7.42 0.87
N ALA A 109 -5.80 6.49 0.29
CA ALA A 109 -4.52 6.78 -0.34
C ALA A 109 -4.26 5.87 -1.54
N SER A 110 -3.41 6.35 -2.46
CA SER A 110 -2.85 5.56 -3.54
C SER A 110 -1.32 5.58 -3.48
N ALA A 111 -0.72 4.41 -3.75
CA ALA A 111 0.72 4.24 -3.71
C ALA A 111 1.17 3.21 -4.74
N LYS A 112 2.49 3.11 -4.94
CA LYS A 112 3.13 2.11 -5.78
C LYS A 112 4.29 1.46 -5.04
N ILE A 113 4.45 0.15 -5.23
CA ILE A 113 5.66 -0.57 -4.89
C ILE A 113 6.32 -1.02 -6.19
N TYR A 114 7.59 -0.65 -6.38
CA TYR A 114 8.46 -1.25 -7.39
C TYR A 114 9.16 -2.44 -6.73
N ALA A 115 8.79 -3.65 -7.15
CA ALA A 115 9.27 -4.90 -6.58
C ALA A 115 10.19 -5.65 -7.57
N SER A 116 10.76 -6.76 -7.12
CA SER A 116 11.66 -7.60 -7.93
C SER A 116 10.86 -8.41 -8.95
N GLY A 117 10.70 -7.89 -10.14
CA GLY A 117 10.00 -8.56 -11.25
C GLY A 117 8.56 -8.10 -11.49
N TRP A 118 8.01 -7.20 -10.67
CA TRP A 118 6.67 -6.64 -10.86
C TRP A 118 6.51 -5.27 -10.21
N VAL A 119 5.39 -4.61 -10.53
CA VAL A 119 4.94 -3.38 -9.89
C VAL A 119 3.57 -3.61 -9.31
N ASP A 120 3.36 -3.22 -8.05
CA ASP A 120 2.06 -3.19 -7.39
C ASP A 120 1.54 -1.75 -7.29
N TYR A 121 0.33 -1.49 -7.80
CA TYR A 121 -0.42 -0.26 -7.57
C TYR A 121 -1.42 -0.50 -6.46
N LEU A 122 -1.29 0.25 -5.37
CA LEU A 122 -2.01 0.04 -4.12
C LEU A 122 -3.09 1.08 -3.93
N HIS A 123 -4.26 0.66 -3.47
CA HIS A 123 -5.20 1.52 -2.75
C HIS A 123 -5.19 1.13 -1.28
N LEU A 124 -5.02 2.12 -0.42
CA LEU A 124 -5.00 1.95 1.04
C LEU A 124 -6.14 2.72 1.67
N ALA A 125 -6.62 2.20 2.79
CA ALA A 125 -7.61 2.87 3.62
C ALA A 125 -7.15 2.92 5.08
N LYS A 126 -7.55 3.97 5.80
CA LYS A 126 -7.35 4.06 7.24
C LYS A 126 -8.49 3.31 7.93
N TRP A 127 -8.19 2.10 8.36
CA TRP A 127 -9.13 1.15 8.96
C TRP A 127 -8.83 0.96 10.45
N ASN A 128 -9.78 1.28 11.33
CA ASN A 128 -9.59 1.20 12.78
C ASN A 128 -8.30 1.91 13.25
N GLY A 129 -8.05 3.11 12.72
CA GLY A 129 -6.93 3.95 13.10
C GLY A 129 -5.57 3.60 12.48
N ARG A 130 -5.47 2.57 11.64
CA ARG A 130 -4.24 2.18 10.93
C ARG A 130 -4.45 2.07 9.43
N TRP A 131 -3.41 2.30 8.65
CA TRP A 131 -3.44 2.13 7.21
C TRP A 131 -3.31 0.66 6.84
N VAL A 132 -4.19 0.18 5.94
CA VAL A 132 -4.18 -1.17 5.38
C VAL A 132 -4.42 -1.12 3.88
N ILE A 133 -3.89 -2.09 3.15
CA ILE A 133 -4.09 -2.23 1.71
C ILE A 133 -5.44 -2.91 1.47
N VAL A 134 -6.32 -2.26 0.69
CA VAL A 134 -7.66 -2.75 0.38
C VAL A 134 -7.78 -3.25 -1.06
N ASN A 135 -6.89 -2.80 -1.97
CA ASN A 135 -6.88 -3.24 -3.36
C ASN A 135 -5.47 -3.14 -3.93
N VAL A 136 -5.12 -4.09 -4.81
CA VAL A 136 -3.87 -4.09 -5.58
C VAL A 136 -4.17 -4.42 -7.03
N LEU A 137 -3.71 -3.57 -7.94
CA LEU A 137 -3.55 -3.92 -9.35
C LEU A 137 -2.05 -4.06 -9.63
N TRP A 138 -1.62 -5.19 -10.18
CA TRP A 138 -0.21 -5.44 -10.40
C TRP A 138 0.10 -5.87 -11.82
N GLU A 139 1.35 -5.65 -12.21
CA GLU A 139 1.85 -5.99 -13.55
C GLU A 139 3.28 -6.50 -13.44
N LEU A 140 3.62 -7.49 -14.25
CA LEU A 140 4.98 -8.01 -14.35
C LEU A 140 5.89 -7.03 -15.09
N HIS A 141 7.16 -7.00 -14.72
CA HIS A 141 8.16 -6.34 -15.55
C HIS A 141 8.27 -7.03 -16.92
N PRO A 142 8.54 -6.27 -17.99
CA PRO A 142 8.84 -6.85 -19.30
C PRO A 142 9.96 -7.86 -19.18
N ARG A 143 9.82 -9.03 -19.83
CA ARG A 143 10.94 -9.97 -19.94
C ARG A 143 12.01 -9.35 -20.84
N PRO A 144 13.30 -9.46 -20.48
CA PRO A 144 14.36 -9.14 -21.42
C PRO A 144 14.19 -9.98 -22.70
N GLN A 145 14.21 -9.30 -23.85
CA GLN A 145 14.22 -9.96 -25.16
C GLN A 145 15.56 -10.58 -25.43
#